data_de2ec7e13666e0f4be8ebc84aa84b026
#
_entry.id   de2ec7e13666e0f4be8ebc84aa84b026
#
_cell.length_a   1.000
_cell.length_b   1.000
_cell.length_c   1.000
_cell.angle_alpha   90.00
_cell.angle_beta   90.00
_cell.angle_gamma   90.00
#
_symmetry.space_group_name_H-M   'P 1'
#
loop_
_entity.id
_entity.type
_entity.pdbx_description
1 polymer ?
#
loop_
_entity_poly.entity_id
_entity_poly.type
_entity_poly.pdbx_seq_one_letter_code
_entity_poly.pdbx_strand_id
1 'polypeptide(L)'
;MSAVSMTARERAAAIRGAVRAIRRGSIASYGEVARRAGLPGRARLVGQVLRESGDAARLPWHRVTGAGGRIAFPAGSASAREQLARLAREGVKSRGNRALVPNARRGVRSLDALLWKI
;
A
#
# COMPACT_ATOMS: atom_id res chain seq x y z
N MET A 1 5.38 -16.30 17.42
CA MET A 1 5.51 -15.19 18.36
C MET A 1 4.39 -14.20 18.18
N SER A 2 3.81 -13.78 19.26
CA SER A 2 2.70 -12.85 19.22
C SER A 2 3.17 -11.43 18.91
N ALA A 3 2.31 -10.65 18.23
CA ALA A 3 2.64 -9.27 17.93
C ALA A 3 2.86 -8.45 19.20
N VAL A 4 2.21 -8.84 20.31
CA VAL A 4 2.36 -8.10 21.56
C VAL A 4 3.74 -8.20 22.14
N SER A 5 4.52 -9.21 21.75
CA SER A 5 5.87 -9.35 22.27
C SER A 5 6.91 -8.64 21.43
N MET A 6 6.49 -7.96 20.35
CA MET A 6 7.43 -7.25 19.50
C MET A 6 7.79 -5.90 20.10
N THR A 7 9.05 -5.52 19.99
CA THR A 7 9.47 -4.17 20.34
C THR A 7 9.03 -3.20 19.28
N ALA A 8 9.09 -1.91 19.59
CA ALA A 8 8.76 -0.88 18.59
C ALA A 8 9.68 -0.98 17.37
N ARG A 9 10.95 -1.28 17.62
CA ARG A 9 11.90 -1.43 16.52
C ARG A 9 11.55 -2.63 15.66
N GLU A 10 11.15 -3.73 16.27
CA GLU A 10 10.76 -4.91 15.52
C GLU A 10 9.49 -4.68 14.72
N ARG A 11 8.54 -3.95 15.28
CA ARG A 11 7.33 -3.64 14.55
C ARG A 11 7.63 -2.76 13.34
N ALA A 12 8.49 -1.76 13.52
CA ALA A 12 8.86 -0.90 12.42
C ALA A 12 9.57 -1.68 11.32
N ALA A 13 10.47 -2.58 11.70
CA ALA A 13 11.17 -3.40 10.72
C ALA A 13 10.21 -4.30 9.96
N ALA A 14 9.23 -4.88 10.66
CA ALA A 14 8.25 -5.74 10.02
C ALA A 14 7.40 -4.96 9.01
N ILE A 15 7.04 -3.75 9.38
CA ILE A 15 6.27 -2.89 8.49
C ILE A 15 7.09 -2.52 7.25
N ARG A 16 8.34 -2.11 7.44
CA ARG A 16 9.18 -1.77 6.29
C ARG A 16 9.36 -2.96 5.37
N GLY A 17 9.52 -4.15 5.94
CA GLY A 17 9.63 -5.36 5.14
C GLY A 17 8.37 -5.63 4.34
N ALA A 18 7.20 -5.43 4.95
CA ALA A 18 5.94 -5.63 4.25
C ALA A 18 5.78 -4.62 3.11
N VAL A 19 6.22 -3.38 3.32
CA VAL A 19 6.13 -2.36 2.28
C VAL A 19 7.06 -2.72 1.11
N ARG A 20 8.28 -3.15 1.42
CA ARG A 20 9.23 -3.54 0.37
C ARG A 20 8.72 -4.69 -0.47
N ALA A 21 7.88 -5.52 0.11
CA ALA A 21 7.35 -6.69 -0.60
C ALA A 21 6.21 -6.35 -1.56
N ILE A 22 5.71 -5.14 -1.54
CA ILE A 22 4.65 -4.75 -2.48
C ILE A 22 5.28 -4.63 -3.87
N ARG A 23 4.75 -5.39 -4.80
CA ARG A 23 5.33 -5.43 -6.14
C ARG A 23 5.08 -4.16 -6.91
N ARG A 24 6.00 -3.84 -7.79
CA ARG A 24 5.84 -2.77 -8.74
C ARG A 24 4.55 -3.00 -9.54
N GLY A 25 3.76 -1.95 -9.71
CA GLY A 25 2.48 -2.06 -10.41
C GLY A 25 1.34 -2.51 -9.53
N SER A 26 1.59 -2.70 -8.24
CA SER A 26 0.57 -3.08 -7.27
C SER A 26 0.44 -2.04 -6.20
N ILE A 27 -0.67 -2.11 -5.48
CA ILE A 27 -0.88 -1.25 -4.32
C ILE A 27 -1.36 -2.12 -3.16
N ALA A 28 -1.15 -1.63 -1.96
CA ALA A 28 -1.69 -2.26 -0.77
C ALA A 28 -2.15 -1.16 0.16
N SER A 29 -3.22 -1.40 0.89
CA SER A 29 -3.71 -0.39 1.82
C SER A 29 -2.86 -0.42 3.10
N TYR A 30 -2.93 0.66 3.88
CA TYR A 30 -2.26 0.71 5.17
C TYR A 30 -2.66 -0.48 6.04
N GLY A 31 -3.94 -0.84 6.01
CA GLY A 31 -4.41 -1.98 6.79
C GLY A 31 -3.87 -3.30 6.29
N GLU A 32 -3.74 -3.45 4.98
CA GLU A 32 -3.16 -4.67 4.43
C GLU A 32 -1.69 -4.79 4.79
N VAL A 33 -0.96 -3.68 4.73
CA VAL A 33 0.45 -3.68 5.11
C VAL A 33 0.57 -4.11 6.58
N ALA A 34 -0.28 -3.56 7.43
CA ALA A 34 -0.27 -3.92 8.84
C ALA A 34 -0.51 -5.41 9.02
N ARG A 35 -1.50 -5.97 8.34
CA ARG A 35 -1.77 -7.40 8.43
C ARG A 35 -0.59 -8.23 7.97
N ARG A 36 0.02 -7.85 6.86
CA ARG A 36 1.17 -8.59 6.31
C ARG A 36 2.37 -8.52 7.23
N ALA A 37 2.45 -7.46 8.02
CA ALA A 37 3.53 -7.30 9.00
C ALA A 37 3.24 -8.04 10.30
N GLY A 38 2.08 -8.71 10.40
CA GLY A 38 1.71 -9.40 11.63
C GLY A 38 1.11 -8.47 12.67
N LEU A 39 0.63 -7.31 12.24
CA LEU A 39 0.12 -6.28 13.14
C LEU A 39 -1.28 -5.82 12.71
N PRO A 40 -2.25 -6.75 12.66
CA PRO A 40 -3.57 -6.37 12.19
C PRO A 40 -4.16 -5.24 13.01
N GLY A 41 -4.84 -4.32 12.33
CA GLY A 41 -5.45 -3.19 12.99
C GLY A 41 -4.52 -2.02 13.25
N ARG A 42 -3.26 -2.11 12.84
CA ARG A 42 -2.29 -1.07 13.13
C ARG A 42 -1.97 -0.20 11.91
N ALA A 43 -2.99 0.15 11.14
CA ALA A 43 -2.79 0.97 9.94
C ALA A 43 -2.12 2.32 10.23
N ARG A 44 -2.47 2.94 11.36
CA ARG A 44 -1.85 4.22 11.71
C ARG A 44 -0.36 4.09 11.94
N LEU A 45 0.03 2.97 12.52
CA LEU A 45 1.45 2.73 12.77
C LEU A 45 2.20 2.61 11.45
N VAL A 46 1.56 2.00 10.44
CA VAL A 46 2.18 1.93 9.12
C VAL A 46 2.47 3.33 8.59
N GLY A 47 1.50 4.22 8.67
CA GLY A 47 1.70 5.59 8.21
C GLY A 47 2.81 6.29 8.97
N GLN A 48 2.87 6.10 10.29
CA GLN A 48 3.90 6.69 11.11
C GLN A 48 5.28 6.18 10.72
N VAL A 49 5.41 4.87 10.54
CA VAL A 49 6.70 4.27 10.16
C VAL A 49 7.16 4.80 8.81
N LEU A 50 6.23 4.94 7.86
CA LEU A 50 6.60 5.47 6.55
C LEU A 50 7.09 6.91 6.66
N ARG A 51 6.42 7.73 7.43
CA ARG A 51 6.84 9.12 7.59
C ARG A 51 8.20 9.21 8.27
N GLU A 52 8.43 8.39 9.28
CA GLU A 52 9.67 8.43 10.04
C GLU A 52 10.85 7.80 9.33
N SER A 53 10.58 6.93 8.35
CA SER A 53 11.65 6.24 7.64
C SER A 53 12.43 7.14 6.70
N GLY A 54 11.76 8.15 6.15
CA GLY A 54 12.42 9.11 5.28
C GLY A 54 12.89 8.52 3.96
N ASP A 55 13.52 9.37 3.18
CA ASP A 55 13.94 9.00 1.83
C ASP A 55 15.09 7.99 1.82
N ALA A 56 15.93 8.04 2.83
CA ALA A 56 17.08 7.14 2.88
C ALA A 56 16.68 5.67 2.91
N ALA A 57 15.50 5.37 3.43
CA ALA A 57 15.03 4.00 3.51
C ALA A 57 14.62 3.44 2.15
N ARG A 58 14.40 4.31 1.18
CA ARG A 58 14.02 3.93 -0.18
C ARG A 58 12.84 2.97 -0.25
N LEU A 59 11.87 3.21 0.60
CA LEU A 59 10.69 2.37 0.62
C LEU A 59 9.76 2.77 -0.52
N PRO A 60 9.09 1.80 -1.15
CA PRO A 60 8.09 2.13 -2.18
C PRO A 60 6.80 2.59 -1.52
N TRP A 61 6.88 3.70 -0.79
CA TRP A 61 5.75 4.25 -0.05
C TRP A 61 4.57 4.59 -0.96
N HIS A 62 4.87 4.92 -2.21
CA HIS A 62 3.83 5.30 -3.15
C HIS A 62 2.86 4.15 -3.45
N ARG A 63 3.25 2.92 -3.14
CA ARG A 63 2.40 1.76 -3.34
C ARG A 63 1.46 1.51 -2.17
N VAL A 64 1.54 2.33 -1.12
CA VAL A 64 0.68 2.19 0.05
C VAL A 64 -0.40 3.27 -0.01
N THR A 65 -1.66 2.84 0.05
CA THR A 65 -2.80 3.75 -0.08
C THR A 65 -3.77 3.53 1.07
N GLY A 66 -4.79 4.36 1.13
CA GLY A 66 -5.91 4.07 1.99
C GLY A 66 -6.78 2.98 1.37
N ALA A 67 -7.85 2.65 2.05
CA ALA A 67 -8.76 1.62 1.57
C ALA A 67 -9.29 1.96 0.19
N GLY A 68 -9.37 0.95 -0.66
CA GLY A 68 -9.89 1.14 -2.01
C GLY A 68 -9.01 1.97 -2.93
N GLY A 69 -7.75 2.14 -2.59
CA GLY A 69 -6.82 2.89 -3.43
C GLY A 69 -6.80 4.38 -3.17
N ARG A 70 -7.50 4.84 -2.15
CA ARG A 70 -7.57 6.27 -1.86
C ARG A 70 -6.20 6.81 -1.49
N ILE A 71 -5.82 7.93 -2.11
CA ILE A 71 -4.58 8.59 -1.77
C ILE A 71 -4.79 9.34 -0.46
N ALA A 72 -3.89 9.15 0.49
CA ALA A 72 -4.05 9.71 1.83
C ALA A 72 -3.76 11.20 1.92
N PHE A 73 -3.09 11.76 0.93
CA PHE A 73 -2.79 13.19 0.91
C PHE A 73 -3.95 13.97 0.29
N PRO A 74 -4.11 15.23 0.65
CA PRO A 74 -5.19 16.02 0.06
C PRO A 74 -5.09 16.07 -1.45
N ALA A 75 -6.23 16.01 -2.11
CA ALA A 75 -6.28 16.03 -3.56
C ALA A 75 -5.59 17.29 -4.09
N GLY A 76 -4.77 17.13 -5.11
CA GLY A 76 -4.04 18.24 -5.71
C GLY A 76 -2.81 18.69 -4.96
N SER A 77 -2.53 18.14 -3.79
CA SER A 77 -1.32 18.50 -3.06
C SER A 77 -0.09 17.95 -3.78
N ALA A 78 1.07 18.52 -3.47
CA ALA A 78 2.31 18.05 -4.08
C ALA A 78 2.54 16.57 -3.78
N SER A 79 2.27 16.15 -2.56
CA SER A 79 2.45 14.74 -2.20
C SER A 79 1.51 13.82 -2.93
N ALA A 80 0.25 14.23 -3.11
CA ALA A 80 -0.71 13.43 -3.85
C ALA A 80 -0.29 13.29 -5.31
N ARG A 81 0.16 14.40 -5.91
CA ARG A 81 0.62 14.36 -7.30
C ARG A 81 1.84 13.49 -7.45
N GLU A 82 2.76 13.58 -6.50
CA GLU A 82 3.96 12.76 -6.54
C GLU A 82 3.60 11.27 -6.47
N GLN A 83 2.72 10.92 -5.56
CA GLN A 83 2.33 9.53 -5.41
C GLN A 83 1.66 8.99 -6.67
N LEU A 84 0.72 9.75 -7.21
CA LEU A 84 0.02 9.33 -8.42
C LEU A 84 0.97 9.24 -9.61
N ALA A 85 1.93 10.15 -9.71
CA ALA A 85 2.89 10.11 -10.80
C ALA A 85 3.78 8.87 -10.71
N ARG A 86 4.22 8.53 -9.51
CA ARG A 86 5.04 7.33 -9.33
C ARG A 86 4.26 6.07 -9.67
N LEU A 87 3.00 6.02 -9.27
CA LEU A 87 2.15 4.89 -9.59
C LEU A 87 1.91 4.80 -11.10
N ALA A 88 1.72 5.95 -11.75
CA ALA A 88 1.50 5.96 -13.19
C ALA A 88 2.70 5.40 -13.93
N ARG A 89 3.91 5.68 -13.47
CA ARG A 89 5.12 5.13 -14.09
C ARG A 89 5.16 3.62 -13.98
N GLU A 90 4.44 3.06 -13.03
CA GLU A 90 4.38 1.62 -12.85
C GLU A 90 3.14 1.01 -13.50
N GLY A 91 2.40 1.82 -14.25
CA GLY A 91 1.22 1.32 -14.94
C GLY A 91 -0.06 1.34 -14.12
N VAL A 92 -0.03 1.95 -12.94
CA VAL A 92 -1.22 2.03 -12.11
C VAL A 92 -1.99 3.29 -12.48
N LYS A 93 -3.21 3.09 -12.93
CA LYS A 93 -4.07 4.19 -13.33
C LYS A 93 -4.76 4.79 -12.12
N SER A 94 -5.28 6.00 -12.28
CA SER A 94 -5.97 6.66 -11.20
C SER A 94 -7.19 7.41 -11.74
N ARG A 95 -8.09 7.71 -10.83
CA ARG A 95 -9.24 8.56 -11.13
C ARG A 95 -9.39 9.47 -9.94
N GLY A 96 -9.19 10.78 -10.19
CA GLY A 96 -9.17 11.73 -9.09
C GLY A 96 -8.07 11.37 -8.12
N ASN A 97 -8.38 11.38 -6.84
CA ASN A 97 -7.39 11.11 -5.79
C ASN A 97 -7.43 9.64 -5.37
N ARG A 98 -7.63 8.76 -6.31
CA ARG A 98 -7.75 7.34 -6.03
C ARG A 98 -6.99 6.53 -7.09
N ALA A 99 -6.09 5.66 -6.62
CA ALA A 99 -5.42 4.73 -7.50
C ALA A 99 -6.37 3.57 -7.77
N LEU A 100 -6.42 3.14 -9.02
CA LEU A 100 -7.31 2.04 -9.39
C LEU A 100 -6.58 0.73 -9.17
N VAL A 101 -7.27 -0.21 -8.54
CA VAL A 101 -6.68 -1.51 -8.27
C VAL A 101 -6.30 -2.16 -9.58
N PRO A 102 -5.06 -2.62 -9.72
CA PRO A 102 -4.63 -3.24 -10.96
C PRO A 102 -5.52 -4.40 -11.33
N ASN A 103 -5.89 -4.41 -12.60
CA ASN A 103 -6.80 -5.42 -13.10
C ASN A 103 -6.29 -6.82 -12.93
N ALA A 104 -5.00 -7.01 -13.00
CA ALA A 104 -4.45 -8.34 -12.90
C ALA A 104 -4.84 -9.01 -11.60
N ARG A 105 -4.77 -8.25 -10.51
CA ARG A 105 -5.08 -8.81 -9.23
C ARG A 105 -6.55 -9.05 -9.07
N ARG A 106 -7.32 -8.05 -9.47
CA ARG A 106 -8.72 -8.16 -9.40
C ARG A 106 -9.22 -9.15 -10.43
N GLY A 107 -8.54 -9.18 -11.55
CA GLY A 107 -8.87 -10.03 -12.65
C GLY A 107 -8.84 -11.50 -12.33
N VAL A 108 -7.93 -11.90 -11.49
CA VAL A 108 -7.86 -13.30 -11.14
C VAL A 108 -9.17 -13.75 -10.49
N ARG A 109 -9.64 -12.98 -9.53
CA ARG A 109 -10.88 -13.32 -8.89
C ARG A 109 -12.08 -13.03 -9.73
N SER A 110 -12.06 -11.86 -10.35
CA SER A 110 -13.18 -11.51 -11.19
C SER A 110 -13.24 -12.36 -12.40
N LEU A 111 -12.11 -12.69 -12.93
CA LEU A 111 -12.07 -13.54 -14.08
C LEU A 111 -12.64 -14.88 -13.78
N ASP A 112 -12.32 -15.38 -12.62
CA ASP A 112 -12.94 -16.60 -12.20
C ASP A 112 -14.43 -16.45 -12.25
N ALA A 113 -14.93 -15.41 -11.64
CA ALA A 113 -16.35 -15.19 -11.62
C ALA A 113 -16.90 -14.99 -13.00
N LEU A 114 -16.15 -14.32 -13.85
CA LEU A 114 -16.60 -14.07 -15.20
C LEU A 114 -16.55 -15.27 -16.08
N LEU A 115 -15.56 -16.07 -15.90
CA LEU A 115 -15.43 -17.28 -16.71
C LEU A 115 -16.57 -18.22 -16.48
N TRP A 116 -17.11 -18.18 -15.34
CA TRP A 116 -18.25 -18.99 -15.07
C TRP A 116 -19.43 -18.53 -15.81
N LYS A 117 -19.48 -17.26 -16.08
CA LYS A 117 -20.65 -16.74 -16.72
C LYS A 117 -20.62 -16.90 -18.17
N ILE A 118 -19.51 -17.19 -18.68
CA ILE A 118 -19.42 -17.28 -20.12
C ILE A 118 -19.72 -18.65 -20.64
#